data_ee29880b7a0609d0f0acc952b5d0e747
#
_entry.id   ee29880b7a0609d0f0acc952b5d0e747
#
_cell.length_a   1.000
_cell.length_b   1.000
_cell.length_c   1.000
_cell.angle_alpha   90.00
_cell.angle_beta   90.00
_cell.angle_gamma   90.00
#
_symmetry.space_group_name_H-M   'P 1'
#
loop_
_entity.id
_entity.type
_entity.pdbx_description
1 polymer ?
#
loop_
_entity_poly.entity_id
_entity_poly.type
_entity_poly.pdbx_seq_one_letter_code
_entity_poly.pdbx_strand_id
1 'polypeptide(L)'
;KQLSVLNGYTDGFRIIRGVAGTGKTIILSHFINNKVNNGEVEKFLILCFNKRLVENINTIFENNIHKNSINIHSLFAFLNLIKFDFEKCKIKNETSFEEKYRIFETDVALEEFSSKFSEYLKINPIDYFICDETQDMPAGFMRIIYEQIKDCIFFIDEAQKFYSYSMNDISNVFHHEKFEKLSMQGRVKNLKNVYRTPSNIAKCAFEVLSNDDKLNQY
;
A
#
# COMPACT_ATOMS: atom_id res chain seq x y z
N LYS A 1 -7.02 3.72 21.25
CA LYS A 1 -5.55 3.76 21.06
C LYS A 1 -5.11 3.57 19.60
N GLN A 2 -5.70 2.65 18.80
CA GLN A 2 -5.29 2.46 17.40
C GLN A 2 -5.63 3.66 16.51
N LEU A 3 -6.75 4.31 16.75
CA LEU A 3 -7.19 5.48 15.96
C LEU A 3 -6.33 6.72 16.17
N SER A 4 -5.64 6.81 17.31
CA SER A 4 -4.67 7.88 17.56
C SER A 4 -3.44 7.80 16.63
N VAL A 5 -3.23 6.68 15.94
CA VAL A 5 -2.17 6.51 14.95
C VAL A 5 -2.35 7.48 13.76
N LEU A 6 -3.59 7.84 13.48
CA LEU A 6 -3.94 8.75 12.39
C LEU A 6 -4.19 10.19 12.87
N ASN A 7 -4.31 10.42 14.18
CA ASN A 7 -4.46 11.77 14.73
C ASN A 7 -3.14 12.55 14.60
N GLY A 8 -3.24 13.82 14.22
CA GLY A 8 -2.09 14.68 13.96
C GLY A 8 -1.43 14.41 12.60
N TYR A 9 -2.20 13.84 11.66
CA TYR A 9 -1.78 13.68 10.29
C TYR A 9 -1.65 15.06 9.64
N THR A 10 -0.43 15.43 9.32
CA THR A 10 -0.10 16.52 8.41
C THR A 10 0.19 15.93 7.03
N ASP A 11 0.07 16.70 5.99
CA ASP A 11 0.22 16.33 4.58
C ASP A 11 1.39 15.38 4.27
N GLY A 12 1.24 14.60 3.23
CA GLY A 12 2.27 13.73 2.70
C GLY A 12 2.01 12.24 2.94
N PHE A 13 3.08 11.44 3.10
CA PHE A 13 2.94 10.00 3.25
C PHE A 13 2.98 9.53 4.71
N ARG A 14 2.36 8.38 4.96
CA ARG A 14 2.42 7.62 6.21
C ARG A 14 2.72 6.17 5.94
N ILE A 15 3.50 5.58 6.83
CA ILE A 15 3.79 4.15 6.85
C ILE A 15 3.23 3.58 8.14
N ILE A 16 2.36 2.57 8.02
CA ILE A 16 1.78 1.87 9.14
C ILE A 16 2.26 0.42 9.10
N ARG A 17 3.18 0.09 10.01
CA ARG A 17 3.73 -1.26 10.14
C ARG A 17 2.93 -2.06 11.17
N GLY A 18 2.65 -3.31 10.87
CA GLY A 18 1.98 -4.20 11.81
C GLY A 18 1.84 -5.60 11.25
N VAL A 19 2.08 -6.59 12.09
CA VAL A 19 1.87 -8.00 11.72
C VAL A 19 0.39 -8.31 11.47
N ALA A 20 0.11 -9.50 10.93
CA ALA A 20 -1.26 -9.95 10.73
C ALA A 20 -2.09 -9.85 12.00
N GLY A 21 -3.34 -9.40 11.86
CA GLY A 21 -4.26 -9.29 13.00
C GLY A 21 -4.09 -8.05 13.88
N THR A 22 -3.21 -7.11 13.54
CA THR A 22 -3.04 -5.83 14.28
C THR A 22 -4.12 -4.80 13.96
N GLY A 23 -5.03 -5.07 13.02
CA GLY A 23 -6.15 -4.20 12.70
C GLY A 23 -5.85 -3.16 11.62
N LYS A 24 -4.87 -3.38 10.73
CA LYS A 24 -4.55 -2.50 9.60
C LYS A 24 -5.81 -2.11 8.81
N THR A 25 -6.62 -3.08 8.40
CA THR A 25 -7.86 -2.86 7.63
C THR A 25 -8.91 -2.06 8.40
N ILE A 26 -8.98 -2.22 9.73
CA ILE A 26 -9.89 -1.43 10.58
C ILE A 26 -9.43 0.05 10.61
N ILE A 27 -8.14 0.27 10.73
CA ILE A 27 -7.57 1.63 10.69
C ILE A 27 -7.83 2.27 9.33
N LEU A 28 -7.63 1.54 8.24
CA LEU A 28 -7.94 1.98 6.87
C LEU A 28 -9.40 2.41 6.75
N SER A 29 -10.33 1.56 7.15
CA SER A 29 -11.77 1.85 7.08
C SER A 29 -12.15 3.09 7.88
N HIS A 30 -11.63 3.19 9.10
CA HIS A 30 -11.91 4.34 9.96
C HIS A 30 -11.32 5.64 9.42
N PHE A 31 -10.10 5.59 8.86
CA PHE A 31 -9.46 6.74 8.24
C PHE A 31 -10.30 7.29 7.07
N ILE A 32 -10.71 6.42 6.16
CA ILE A 32 -11.53 6.79 5.01
C ILE A 32 -12.85 7.42 5.50
N ASN A 33 -13.56 6.74 6.41
CA ASN A 33 -14.83 7.25 6.93
C ASN A 33 -14.67 8.63 7.58
N ASN A 34 -13.61 8.87 8.34
CA ASN A 34 -13.37 10.17 8.94
C ASN A 34 -13.11 11.24 7.90
N LYS A 35 -12.25 10.97 6.92
CA LYS A 35 -11.90 11.94 5.88
C LYS A 35 -13.11 12.33 5.04
N VAL A 36 -13.90 11.35 4.61
CA VAL A 36 -15.09 11.58 3.81
C VAL A 36 -16.19 12.30 4.61
N ASN A 37 -16.42 11.91 5.87
CA ASN A 37 -17.43 12.55 6.71
C ASN A 37 -17.10 14.02 7.04
N ASN A 38 -15.81 14.36 7.11
CA ASN A 38 -15.36 15.72 7.34
C ASN A 38 -15.34 16.58 6.05
N GLY A 39 -15.61 15.98 4.89
CA GLY A 39 -15.54 16.65 3.60
C GLY A 39 -14.11 17.02 3.16
N GLU A 40 -13.10 16.40 3.79
CA GLU A 40 -11.69 16.71 3.53
C GLU A 40 -11.17 16.02 2.26
N VAL A 41 -11.77 14.88 1.89
CA VAL A 41 -11.34 14.06 0.77
C VAL A 41 -12.54 13.59 -0.04
N GLU A 42 -12.49 13.82 -1.34
CA GLU A 42 -13.56 13.44 -2.25
C GLU A 42 -13.33 12.06 -2.88
N LYS A 43 -12.07 11.70 -3.22
CA LYS A 43 -11.74 10.46 -3.95
C LYS A 43 -10.51 9.74 -3.42
N PHE A 44 -10.68 8.45 -3.19
CA PHE A 44 -9.63 7.52 -2.77
C PHE A 44 -9.28 6.54 -3.88
N LEU A 45 -7.99 6.27 -4.06
CA LEU A 45 -7.50 5.11 -4.78
C LEU A 45 -6.86 4.15 -3.78
N ILE A 46 -7.39 2.94 -3.70
CA ILE A 46 -6.88 1.88 -2.82
C ILE A 46 -6.33 0.76 -3.70
N LEU A 47 -5.05 0.47 -3.56
CA LEU A 47 -4.44 -0.69 -4.18
C LEU A 47 -4.16 -1.77 -3.15
N CYS A 48 -4.52 -3.01 -3.52
CA CYS A 48 -4.24 -4.21 -2.77
C CYS A 48 -3.41 -5.17 -3.63
N PHE A 49 -2.59 -5.99 -2.98
CA PHE A 49 -1.80 -6.96 -3.72
C PHE A 49 -2.67 -7.98 -4.46
N ASN A 50 -3.67 -8.55 -3.81
CA ASN A 50 -4.49 -9.64 -4.36
C ASN A 50 -6.00 -9.34 -4.37
N LYS A 51 -6.73 -10.14 -5.18
CA LYS A 51 -8.18 -10.00 -5.35
C LYS A 51 -8.98 -10.25 -4.06
N ARG A 52 -8.53 -11.18 -3.19
CA ARG A 52 -9.22 -11.46 -1.92
C ARG A 52 -9.23 -10.25 -0.98
N LEU A 53 -8.12 -9.51 -0.93
CA LEU A 53 -8.07 -8.27 -0.14
C LEU A 53 -9.03 -7.23 -0.71
N VAL A 54 -9.10 -7.10 -2.03
CA VAL A 54 -10.07 -6.21 -2.70
C VAL A 54 -11.49 -6.58 -2.31
N GLU A 55 -11.86 -7.85 -2.36
CA GLU A 55 -13.19 -8.34 -1.97
C GLU A 55 -13.50 -8.03 -0.51
N ASN A 56 -12.55 -8.30 0.40
CA ASN A 56 -12.70 -8.02 1.82
C ASN A 56 -12.89 -6.52 2.11
N ILE A 57 -12.13 -5.65 1.45
CA ILE A 57 -12.26 -4.21 1.64
C ILE A 57 -13.56 -3.71 1.02
N ASN A 58 -13.95 -4.21 -0.16
CA ASN A 58 -15.24 -3.88 -0.78
C ASN A 58 -16.42 -4.21 0.14
N THR A 59 -16.39 -5.38 0.81
CA THR A 59 -17.44 -5.77 1.77
C THR A 59 -17.56 -4.77 2.93
N ILE A 60 -16.44 -4.22 3.41
CA ILE A 60 -16.44 -3.21 4.48
C ILE A 60 -17.16 -1.93 4.02
N PHE A 61 -17.02 -1.56 2.75
CA PHE A 61 -17.60 -0.34 2.19
C PHE A 61 -18.89 -0.57 1.39
N GLU A 62 -19.42 -1.79 1.33
CA GLU A 62 -20.58 -2.15 0.50
C GLU A 62 -21.80 -1.29 0.80
N ASN A 63 -22.06 -1.03 2.08
CA ASN A 63 -23.17 -0.21 2.57
C ASN A 63 -22.76 1.23 2.90
N ASN A 64 -21.58 1.67 2.49
CA ASN A 64 -21.11 3.02 2.77
C ASN A 64 -21.73 4.00 1.78
N ILE A 65 -22.29 5.10 2.30
CA ILE A 65 -22.89 6.18 1.48
C ILE A 65 -21.87 6.85 0.54
N HIS A 66 -20.58 6.71 0.85
CA HIS A 66 -19.48 7.29 0.08
C HIS A 66 -18.77 6.27 -0.84
N LYS A 67 -19.41 5.14 -1.14
CA LYS A 67 -18.84 4.08 -1.99
C LYS A 67 -18.30 4.61 -3.33
N ASN A 68 -18.97 5.60 -3.92
CA ASN A 68 -18.57 6.18 -5.21
C ASN A 68 -17.27 7.02 -5.14
N SER A 69 -16.83 7.37 -3.94
CA SER A 69 -15.56 8.08 -3.71
C SER A 69 -14.38 7.13 -3.49
N ILE A 70 -14.62 5.82 -3.45
CA ILE A 70 -13.62 4.82 -3.07
C ILE A 70 -13.39 3.88 -4.24
N ASN A 71 -12.22 3.97 -4.88
CA ASN A 71 -11.79 3.10 -5.97
C ASN A 71 -10.84 2.04 -5.43
N ILE A 72 -11.22 0.75 -5.46
CA ILE A 72 -10.46 -0.35 -4.90
C ILE A 72 -10.09 -1.34 -5.98
N HIS A 73 -8.79 -1.59 -6.17
CA HIS A 73 -8.29 -2.49 -7.20
C HIS A 73 -7.13 -3.36 -6.69
N SER A 74 -7.00 -4.56 -7.26
CA SER A 74 -5.72 -5.26 -7.20
C SER A 74 -4.73 -4.64 -8.19
N LEU A 75 -3.43 -4.82 -7.97
CA LEU A 75 -2.40 -4.24 -8.85
C LEU A 75 -2.68 -4.53 -10.33
N PHE A 76 -2.87 -5.79 -10.71
CA PHE A 76 -3.09 -6.15 -12.13
C PHE A 76 -4.42 -5.64 -12.68
N ALA A 77 -5.48 -5.59 -11.85
CA ALA A 77 -6.75 -4.98 -12.28
C ALA A 77 -6.58 -3.48 -12.52
N PHE A 78 -5.79 -2.80 -11.71
CA PHE A 78 -5.48 -1.40 -11.89
C PHE A 78 -4.62 -1.15 -13.13
N LEU A 79 -3.57 -1.96 -13.37
CA LEU A 79 -2.76 -1.88 -14.57
C LEU A 79 -3.60 -2.02 -15.86
N ASN A 80 -4.54 -2.96 -15.87
CA ASN A 80 -5.49 -3.11 -16.98
C ASN A 80 -6.42 -1.87 -17.13
N LEU A 81 -6.90 -1.33 -15.99
CA LEU A 81 -7.77 -0.15 -15.99
C LEU A 81 -7.08 1.07 -16.60
N ILE A 82 -5.82 1.31 -16.27
CA ILE A 82 -5.03 2.41 -16.83
C ILE A 82 -4.47 2.11 -18.23
N LYS A 83 -4.79 0.94 -18.79
CA LYS A 83 -4.31 0.48 -20.10
C LYS A 83 -2.78 0.41 -20.18
N PHE A 84 -2.15 -0.14 -19.14
CA PHE A 84 -0.72 -0.41 -19.14
C PHE A 84 -0.36 -1.37 -20.26
N ASP A 85 0.65 -1.03 -21.07
CA ASP A 85 1.06 -1.83 -22.21
C ASP A 85 2.04 -2.94 -21.78
N PHE A 86 1.49 -4.12 -21.50
CA PHE A 86 2.26 -5.30 -21.14
C PHE A 86 3.17 -5.81 -22.25
N GLU A 87 2.74 -5.68 -23.51
CA GLU A 87 3.53 -6.12 -24.69
C GLU A 87 4.77 -5.26 -24.87
N LYS A 88 4.62 -3.94 -24.80
CA LYS A 88 5.73 -2.99 -24.81
C LYS A 88 6.75 -3.31 -23.74
N CYS A 89 6.31 -3.72 -22.56
CA CYS A 89 7.16 -4.13 -21.44
C CYS A 89 7.66 -5.59 -21.55
N LYS A 90 7.35 -6.31 -22.64
CA LYS A 90 7.70 -7.73 -22.86
C LYS A 90 7.11 -8.68 -21.82
N ILE A 91 5.98 -8.34 -21.22
CA ILE A 91 5.26 -9.19 -20.28
C ILE A 91 4.23 -10.02 -21.04
N LYS A 92 4.39 -11.35 -21.06
CA LYS A 92 3.46 -12.29 -21.66
C LYS A 92 2.59 -12.96 -20.59
N ASN A 93 1.54 -13.66 -21.01
CA ASN A 93 0.66 -14.38 -20.09
C ASN A 93 1.40 -15.47 -19.31
N GLU A 94 2.32 -16.18 -19.98
CA GLU A 94 3.16 -17.24 -19.42
C GLU A 94 4.34 -16.73 -18.58
N THR A 95 4.63 -15.43 -18.59
CA THR A 95 5.70 -14.83 -17.77
C THR A 95 5.42 -15.12 -16.29
N SER A 96 6.41 -15.66 -15.58
CA SER A 96 6.28 -15.98 -14.17
C SER A 96 6.01 -14.71 -13.35
N PHE A 97 5.43 -14.88 -12.18
CA PHE A 97 5.09 -13.75 -11.32
C PHE A 97 6.34 -12.97 -10.87
N GLU A 98 7.40 -13.71 -10.53
CA GLU A 98 8.69 -13.14 -10.13
C GLU A 98 9.35 -12.35 -11.27
N GLU A 99 9.27 -12.85 -12.49
CA GLU A 99 9.81 -12.18 -13.66
C GLU A 99 9.02 -10.91 -13.99
N LYS A 100 7.68 -10.93 -13.86
CA LYS A 100 6.84 -9.72 -14.02
C LYS A 100 7.28 -8.61 -13.07
N TYR A 101 7.59 -8.94 -11.82
CA TYR A 101 8.06 -7.96 -10.85
C TYR A 101 9.42 -7.38 -11.18
N ARG A 102 10.35 -8.19 -11.69
CA ARG A 102 11.64 -7.69 -12.18
C ARG A 102 11.47 -6.73 -13.37
N ILE A 103 10.53 -7.06 -14.26
CA ILE A 103 10.22 -6.20 -15.40
C ILE A 103 9.60 -4.87 -14.93
N PHE A 104 8.73 -4.88 -13.92
CA PHE A 104 8.11 -3.66 -13.38
C PHE A 104 9.11 -2.66 -12.79
N GLU A 105 10.33 -3.09 -12.44
CA GLU A 105 11.40 -2.20 -11.98
C GLU A 105 12.32 -1.71 -13.12
N THR A 106 12.05 -2.07 -14.38
CA THR A 106 12.80 -1.55 -15.53
C THR A 106 12.32 -0.15 -15.92
N ASP A 107 13.23 0.67 -16.47
CA ASP A 107 12.91 2.03 -16.93
C ASP A 107 11.73 2.04 -17.90
N VAL A 108 11.67 1.10 -18.83
CA VAL A 108 10.57 0.98 -19.81
C VAL A 108 9.21 0.82 -19.12
N ALA A 109 9.13 -0.05 -18.12
CA ALA A 109 7.88 -0.28 -17.39
C ALA A 109 7.53 0.89 -16.47
N LEU A 110 8.53 1.52 -15.85
CA LEU A 110 8.34 2.69 -15.00
C LEU A 110 7.85 3.91 -15.81
N GLU A 111 8.43 4.16 -16.98
CA GLU A 111 7.99 5.21 -17.90
C GLU A 111 6.56 4.95 -18.39
N GLU A 112 6.26 3.72 -18.81
CA GLU A 112 4.92 3.33 -19.22
C GLU A 112 3.90 3.54 -18.12
N PHE A 113 4.20 3.05 -16.90
CA PHE A 113 3.33 3.23 -15.75
C PHE A 113 3.12 4.71 -15.42
N SER A 114 4.18 5.50 -15.39
CA SER A 114 4.12 6.94 -15.10
C SER A 114 3.22 7.69 -16.10
N SER A 115 3.38 7.38 -17.38
CA SER A 115 2.58 7.97 -18.45
C SER A 115 1.09 7.62 -18.30
N LYS A 116 0.79 6.32 -18.18
CA LYS A 116 -0.60 5.85 -18.07
C LYS A 116 -1.29 6.29 -16.80
N PHE A 117 -0.55 6.32 -15.69
CA PHE A 117 -1.07 6.80 -14.43
C PHE A 117 -1.36 8.31 -14.46
N SER A 118 -0.49 9.11 -15.09
CA SER A 118 -0.74 10.55 -15.30
C SER A 118 -1.97 10.80 -16.17
N GLU A 119 -2.17 10.02 -17.24
CA GLU A 119 -3.38 10.08 -18.07
C GLU A 119 -4.64 9.75 -17.25
N TYR A 120 -4.57 8.70 -16.44
CA TYR A 120 -5.66 8.29 -15.55
C TYR A 120 -6.04 9.39 -14.55
N LEU A 121 -5.07 10.01 -13.91
CA LEU A 121 -5.30 11.06 -12.92
C LEU A 121 -5.92 12.35 -13.52
N LYS A 122 -5.64 12.66 -14.78
CA LYS A 122 -6.27 13.80 -15.48
C LYS A 122 -7.79 13.63 -15.60
N ILE A 123 -8.25 12.39 -15.76
CA ILE A 123 -9.68 12.05 -15.93
C ILE A 123 -10.31 11.73 -14.56
N ASN A 124 -9.54 11.10 -13.69
CA ASN A 124 -9.97 10.64 -12.37
C ASN A 124 -9.08 11.27 -11.31
N PRO A 125 -9.31 12.52 -10.90
CA PRO A 125 -8.53 13.13 -9.84
C PRO A 125 -8.68 12.32 -8.54
N ILE A 126 -7.56 12.06 -7.87
CA ILE A 126 -7.47 11.29 -6.63
C ILE A 126 -6.84 12.18 -5.57
N ASP A 127 -7.54 12.32 -4.44
CA ASP A 127 -7.07 13.12 -3.31
C ASP A 127 -6.14 12.29 -2.41
N TYR A 128 -6.43 11.00 -2.28
CA TYR A 128 -5.71 10.13 -1.36
C TYR A 128 -5.42 8.75 -1.96
N PHE A 129 -4.17 8.32 -1.85
CA PHE A 129 -3.75 6.97 -2.20
C PHE A 129 -3.53 6.12 -0.95
N ILE A 130 -4.01 4.88 -0.97
CA ILE A 130 -3.79 3.90 0.10
C ILE A 130 -3.34 2.59 -0.52
N CYS A 131 -2.27 2.01 0.03
CA CYS A 131 -1.81 0.68 -0.37
C CYS A 131 -1.84 -0.27 0.83
N ASP A 132 -2.55 -1.39 0.68
CA ASP A 132 -2.50 -2.50 1.64
C ASP A 132 -1.54 -3.58 1.14
N GLU A 133 -0.80 -4.23 2.07
CA GLU A 133 0.28 -5.17 1.78
C GLU A 133 1.35 -4.58 0.83
N THR A 134 1.79 -3.38 1.15
CA THR A 134 2.72 -2.62 0.30
C THR A 134 4.04 -3.34 0.05
N GLN A 135 4.49 -4.23 0.96
CA GLN A 135 5.71 -5.02 0.79
C GLN A 135 5.69 -5.90 -0.46
N ASP A 136 4.50 -6.23 -0.95
CA ASP A 136 4.32 -7.08 -2.14
C ASP A 136 4.15 -6.27 -3.44
N MET A 137 4.23 -4.95 -3.37
CA MET A 137 4.09 -4.06 -4.53
C MET A 137 5.45 -3.71 -5.14
N PRO A 138 5.51 -3.43 -6.47
CA PRO A 138 6.72 -2.91 -7.10
C PRO A 138 7.12 -1.56 -6.50
N ALA A 139 8.35 -1.43 -6.01
CA ALA A 139 8.83 -0.21 -5.35
C ALA A 139 8.80 1.01 -6.27
N GLY A 140 9.19 0.82 -7.54
CA GLY A 140 9.17 1.88 -8.54
C GLY A 140 7.77 2.42 -8.81
N PHE A 141 6.75 1.56 -8.86
CA PHE A 141 5.36 1.99 -9.03
C PHE A 141 4.87 2.79 -7.82
N MET A 142 5.20 2.34 -6.60
CA MET A 142 4.82 3.07 -5.38
C MET A 142 5.47 4.46 -5.34
N ARG A 143 6.71 4.58 -5.81
CA ARG A 143 7.41 5.87 -5.95
C ARG A 143 6.69 6.79 -6.92
N ILE A 144 6.37 6.32 -8.12
CA ILE A 144 5.65 7.10 -9.14
C ILE A 144 4.29 7.56 -8.63
N ILE A 145 3.56 6.70 -7.93
CA ILE A 145 2.28 7.07 -7.33
C ILE A 145 2.47 8.20 -6.33
N TYR A 146 3.47 8.08 -5.44
CA TYR A 146 3.75 9.12 -4.45
C TYR A 146 4.23 10.44 -5.09
N GLU A 147 4.93 10.40 -6.21
CA GLU A 147 5.33 11.60 -6.95
C GLU A 147 4.12 12.39 -7.49
N GLN A 148 3.04 11.69 -7.83
CA GLN A 148 1.84 12.26 -8.43
C GLN A 148 0.70 12.50 -7.43
N ILE A 149 0.61 11.66 -6.38
CA ILE A 149 -0.34 11.81 -5.28
C ILE A 149 0.46 11.88 -3.99
N LYS A 150 0.59 13.07 -3.40
CA LYS A 150 1.44 13.28 -2.22
C LYS A 150 0.83 12.75 -0.93
N ASP A 151 -0.51 12.66 -0.84
CA ASP A 151 -1.19 12.17 0.34
C ASP A 151 -1.40 10.65 0.24
N CYS A 152 -0.50 9.90 0.89
CA CYS A 152 -0.42 8.45 0.77
C CYS A 152 -0.37 7.75 2.14
N ILE A 153 -1.03 6.58 2.25
CA ILE A 153 -0.84 5.67 3.38
C ILE A 153 -0.40 4.31 2.85
N PHE A 154 0.70 3.81 3.41
CA PHE A 154 1.26 2.51 3.10
C PHE A 154 1.14 1.60 4.31
N PHE A 155 0.34 0.53 4.20
CA PHE A 155 0.24 -0.52 5.19
C PHE A 155 1.22 -1.65 4.85
N ILE A 156 2.02 -2.07 5.84
CA ILE A 156 3.09 -3.05 5.65
C ILE A 156 3.03 -4.12 6.72
N ASP A 157 3.24 -5.36 6.30
CA ASP A 157 3.52 -6.49 7.17
C ASP A 157 4.90 -7.07 6.80
N GLU A 158 5.95 -6.64 7.50
CA GLU A 158 7.31 -7.10 7.20
C GLU A 158 7.53 -8.57 7.56
N ALA A 159 6.68 -9.15 8.44
CA ALA A 159 6.72 -10.57 8.78
C ALA A 159 6.14 -11.46 7.68
N GLN A 160 5.40 -10.89 6.71
CA GLN A 160 4.77 -11.61 5.60
C GLN A 160 5.48 -11.43 4.25
N LYS A 161 6.77 -11.18 4.25
CA LYS A 161 7.58 -11.13 3.02
C LYS A 161 7.83 -12.53 2.49
N PHE A 162 6.91 -13.04 1.66
CA PHE A 162 7.01 -14.40 1.13
C PHE A 162 7.78 -14.50 -0.19
N TYR A 163 7.94 -13.39 -0.89
CA TYR A 163 8.51 -13.37 -2.23
C TYR A 163 9.90 -12.76 -2.24
N SER A 164 10.80 -13.33 -3.05
CA SER A 164 12.16 -12.81 -3.22
C SER A 164 12.22 -11.40 -3.81
N TYR A 165 11.17 -11.01 -4.52
CA TYR A 165 10.99 -9.67 -5.09
C TYR A 165 10.27 -8.69 -4.15
N SER A 166 9.76 -9.16 -3.00
CA SER A 166 9.12 -8.28 -2.01
C SER A 166 10.07 -7.15 -1.63
N MET A 167 9.52 -5.97 -1.49
CA MET A 167 10.27 -4.78 -1.13
C MET A 167 11.04 -5.00 0.18
N ASN A 168 12.37 -4.97 0.11
CA ASN A 168 13.21 -5.25 1.28
C ASN A 168 13.04 -4.22 2.39
N ASP A 169 12.86 -2.97 2.00
CA ASP A 169 12.56 -1.87 2.90
C ASP A 169 11.72 -0.83 2.14
N ILE A 170 10.60 -0.42 2.72
CA ILE A 170 9.78 0.63 2.13
C ILE A 170 10.55 1.96 2.03
N SER A 171 11.56 2.16 2.86
CA SER A 171 12.43 3.31 2.73
C SER A 171 13.04 3.40 1.32
N ASN A 172 13.24 2.27 0.63
CA ASN A 172 13.73 2.26 -0.76
C ASN A 172 12.78 2.95 -1.74
N VAL A 173 11.49 3.05 -1.43
CA VAL A 173 10.53 3.86 -2.21
C VAL A 173 10.87 5.32 -2.11
N PHE A 174 11.35 5.75 -0.95
CA PHE A 174 11.61 7.15 -0.59
C PHE A 174 13.09 7.54 -0.60
N HIS A 175 14.01 6.56 -0.65
CA HIS A 175 15.46 6.76 -0.83
C HIS A 175 15.83 6.93 -2.31
N HIS A 176 15.23 7.90 -2.98
CA HIS A 176 15.63 8.31 -4.30
C HIS A 176 16.23 9.72 -4.21
N GLU A 177 17.17 10.08 -5.09
CA GLU A 177 17.82 11.40 -5.11
C GLU A 177 16.85 12.58 -5.02
N LYS A 178 15.65 12.43 -5.58
CA LYS A 178 14.56 13.42 -5.47
C LYS A 178 13.97 13.55 -4.06
N PHE A 179 14.15 12.55 -3.18
CA PHE A 179 13.55 12.47 -1.85
C PHE A 179 14.56 12.50 -0.70
N GLU A 180 15.84 12.73 -0.97
CA GLU A 180 16.93 12.77 0.05
C GLU A 180 16.64 13.67 1.26
N LYS A 181 15.71 14.61 1.13
CA LYS A 181 15.32 15.54 2.21
C LYS A 181 14.08 15.12 2.98
N LEU A 182 13.43 13.99 2.66
CA LEU A 182 12.22 13.56 3.34
C LEU A 182 12.56 12.92 4.70
N SER A 183 12.23 13.64 5.77
CA SER A 183 12.34 13.10 7.12
C SER A 183 11.30 12.00 7.33
N MET A 184 11.75 10.81 7.75
CA MET A 184 10.88 9.70 8.18
C MET A 184 10.33 9.91 9.60
N GLN A 185 10.83 10.91 10.33
CA GLN A 185 10.43 11.17 11.71
C GLN A 185 8.92 11.49 11.80
N GLY A 186 8.23 10.76 12.65
CA GLY A 186 6.79 10.90 12.84
C GLY A 186 5.90 10.29 11.74
N ARG A 187 6.49 9.84 10.62
CA ARG A 187 5.74 9.27 9.49
C ARG A 187 5.55 7.76 9.59
N VAL A 188 6.34 7.07 10.39
CA VAL A 188 6.24 5.63 10.62
C VAL A 188 5.53 5.36 11.94
N LYS A 189 4.52 4.51 11.92
CA LYS A 189 3.78 4.06 13.10
C LYS A 189 3.75 2.55 13.16
N ASN A 190 4.19 1.97 14.29
CA ASN A 190 4.17 0.54 14.53
C ASN A 190 2.94 0.15 15.33
N LEU A 191 2.17 -0.82 14.84
CA LEU A 191 1.04 -1.42 15.54
C LEU A 191 1.56 -2.58 16.39
N LYS A 192 1.51 -2.44 17.71
CA LYS A 192 2.08 -3.39 18.65
C LYS A 192 1.11 -4.45 19.19
N ASN A 193 -0.20 -4.28 18.98
CA ASN A 193 -1.23 -5.14 19.55
C ASN A 193 -1.87 -6.01 18.48
N VAL A 194 -1.91 -7.31 18.68
CA VAL A 194 -2.61 -8.29 17.85
C VAL A 194 -3.98 -8.56 18.45
N TYR A 195 -5.04 -8.48 17.66
CA TYR A 195 -6.43 -8.62 18.13
C TYR A 195 -7.14 -9.85 17.55
N ARG A 196 -6.64 -10.40 16.45
CA ARG A 196 -7.28 -11.52 15.74
C ARG A 196 -6.82 -12.88 16.27
N THR A 197 -5.60 -12.97 16.77
CA THR A 197 -4.95 -14.22 17.13
C THR A 197 -4.98 -14.40 18.66
N PRO A 198 -5.36 -15.59 19.18
CA PRO A 198 -5.25 -15.89 20.61
C PRO A 198 -3.83 -15.61 21.15
N SER A 199 -3.76 -15.14 22.39
CA SER A 199 -2.51 -14.63 22.96
C SER A 199 -1.37 -15.66 23.03
N ASN A 200 -1.69 -16.93 23.26
CA ASN A 200 -0.72 -18.04 23.28
C ASN A 200 -0.11 -18.29 21.88
N ILE A 201 -0.94 -18.27 20.83
CA ILE A 201 -0.48 -18.44 19.44
C ILE A 201 0.35 -17.22 19.02
N ALA A 202 -0.10 -16.01 19.35
CA ALA A 202 0.63 -14.79 19.09
C ALA A 202 2.03 -14.81 19.76
N LYS A 203 2.12 -15.25 21.03
CA LYS A 203 3.40 -15.39 21.73
C LYS A 203 4.37 -16.32 21.02
N CYS A 204 3.93 -17.53 20.65
CA CYS A 204 4.77 -18.45 19.88
C CYS A 204 5.26 -17.84 18.56
N ALA A 205 4.39 -17.15 17.84
CA ALA A 205 4.78 -16.49 16.60
C ALA A 205 5.82 -15.39 16.82
N PHE A 206 5.66 -14.58 17.87
CA PHE A 206 6.62 -13.53 18.23
C PHE A 206 7.95 -14.09 18.72
N GLU A 207 7.97 -15.24 19.42
CA GLU A 207 9.21 -15.92 19.81
C GLU A 207 10.02 -16.37 18.58
N VAL A 208 9.35 -16.84 17.53
CA VAL A 208 10.01 -17.17 16.26
C VAL A 208 10.55 -15.91 15.59
N LEU A 209 9.76 -14.83 15.54
CA LEU A 209 10.15 -13.56 14.91
C LEU A 209 11.25 -12.83 15.69
N SER A 210 11.34 -13.00 17.02
CA SER A 210 12.35 -12.35 17.86
C SER A 210 13.78 -12.85 17.60
N ASN A 211 13.91 -13.99 16.92
CA ASN A 211 15.20 -14.50 16.47
C ASN A 211 15.66 -13.86 15.14
N ASP A 212 14.86 -13.00 14.53
CA ASP A 212 15.23 -12.24 13.34
C ASP A 212 15.48 -10.77 13.71
N ASP A 213 16.74 -10.33 13.56
CA ASP A 213 17.16 -8.96 13.93
C ASP A 213 16.36 -7.86 13.24
N LYS A 214 15.80 -8.13 12.05
CA LYS A 214 14.98 -7.17 11.29
C LYS A 214 13.56 -7.06 11.84
N LEU A 215 13.08 -8.09 12.53
CA LEU A 215 11.71 -8.17 13.03
C LEU A 215 11.61 -7.89 14.55
N ASN A 216 12.74 -7.74 15.23
CA ASN A 216 12.81 -7.42 16.67
C ASN A 216 12.15 -6.09 17.08
N GLN A 217 11.75 -5.27 16.10
CA GLN A 217 11.10 -3.97 16.33
C GLN A 217 9.57 -4.07 16.53
N TYR A 218 8.98 -5.25 16.41
CA TYR A 218 7.56 -5.53 16.65
C TYR A 218 7.36 -6.04 18.08
#